data_c3666a3c2a724d338a599c53cb4159cc
#
_entry.id   c3666a3c2a724d338a599c53cb4159cc
#
_cell.length_a   1.000
_cell.length_b   1.000
_cell.length_c   1.000
_cell.angle_alpha   90.00
_cell.angle_beta   90.00
_cell.angle_gamma   90.00
#
_symmetry.space_group_name_H-M   'P 1'
#
loop_
_entity.id
_entity.type
_entity.pdbx_description
1 polymer ?
#
loop_
_entity_poly.entity_id
_entity_poly.type
_entity_poly.pdbx_seq_one_letter_code
_entity_poly.pdbx_strand_id
1 'polypeptide(L)'
;MQPKLQKTPRSLNRQNLKTKDMATIFSRIIAGEIPSYKVAENEDYYAFLDINPLTKGHTLVVPKKEVDYIFDLDDRTLAGMMLFAKEVAAKIKREIACARVAVVVLGLEVPHAHIHLIPIQSENDVDFHREKLKLTPEEFREIADKLSK
;
A
#
# COMPACT_ATOMS: atom_id res chain seq x y z
N MET A 1 -22.41 27.11 -6.61
CA MET A 1 -22.10 26.54 -6.48
C MET A 1 -21.86 25.89 -6.80
N GLN A 2 -21.83 25.52 -6.94
CA GLN A 2 -21.80 24.66 -7.16
C GLN A 2 -20.95 24.08 -7.02
N PRO A 3 -20.09 24.46 -6.91
CA PRO A 3 -19.07 23.63 -6.89
C PRO A 3 -19.26 22.35 -6.32
N LYS A 4 -20.02 22.17 -5.51
CA LYS A 4 -20.30 20.84 -5.06
C LYS A 4 -20.93 20.02 -6.14
N LEU A 5 -21.34 20.61 -7.18
CA LEU A 5 -21.94 19.90 -8.27
C LEU A 5 -21.00 18.93 -8.92
N GLN A 6 -19.82 19.36 -9.18
CA GLN A 6 -18.89 18.48 -9.86
C GLN A 6 -18.52 17.33 -8.99
N LYS A 7 -18.33 17.62 -7.74
CA LYS A 7 -17.92 16.61 -6.83
C LYS A 7 -18.95 15.53 -6.64
N THR A 8 -20.19 15.92 -6.54
CA THR A 8 -21.26 15.01 -6.19
C THR A 8 -21.47 13.88 -7.19
N PRO A 9 -21.63 14.15 -8.47
CA PRO A 9 -21.87 13.06 -9.42
C PRO A 9 -20.71 12.08 -9.48
N ARG A 10 -19.51 12.61 -9.44
CA ARG A 10 -18.34 11.73 -9.50
C ARG A 10 -18.25 10.84 -8.28
N SER A 11 -18.48 11.40 -7.14
CA SER A 11 -18.43 10.64 -5.91
C SER A 11 -19.46 9.54 -5.89
N LEU A 12 -20.66 9.85 -6.32
CA LEU A 12 -21.74 8.87 -6.35
C LEU A 12 -21.44 7.72 -7.31
N ASN A 13 -20.96 8.04 -8.49
CA ASN A 13 -20.62 6.99 -9.44
C ASN A 13 -19.55 6.07 -8.89
N ARG A 14 -18.54 6.66 -8.31
CA ARG A 14 -17.44 5.88 -7.76
C ARG A 14 -17.91 4.97 -6.64
N GLN A 15 -18.76 5.48 -5.76
CA GLN A 15 -19.27 4.69 -4.67
C GLN A 15 -20.16 3.56 -5.15
N ASN A 16 -21.02 3.85 -6.13
CA ASN A 16 -21.87 2.82 -6.67
C ASN A 16 -21.08 1.68 -7.29
N LEU A 17 -20.03 2.01 -8.04
CA LEU A 17 -19.20 1.00 -8.65
C LEU A 17 -18.50 0.17 -7.59
N LYS A 18 -17.99 0.82 -6.55
CA LYS A 18 -17.33 0.10 -5.48
C LYS A 18 -18.24 -0.88 -4.77
N THR A 19 -19.46 -0.46 -4.48
CA THR A 19 -20.36 -1.33 -3.73
C THR A 19 -20.89 -2.47 -4.56
N LYS A 20 -20.85 -2.34 -5.88
CA LYS A 20 -21.32 -3.41 -6.75
C LYS A 20 -20.20 -4.35 -7.14
N ASP A 21 -19.37 -3.90 -8.05
CA ASP A 21 -18.36 -4.75 -8.64
C ASP A 21 -16.97 -4.20 -8.52
N MET A 22 -16.87 -2.95 -8.04
CA MET A 22 -15.61 -2.22 -8.11
C MET A 22 -14.89 -2.17 -6.79
N ALA A 23 -14.81 -3.32 -6.15
CA ALA A 23 -13.90 -3.45 -5.03
C ALA A 23 -12.53 -3.01 -5.53
N THR A 24 -11.77 -2.34 -4.69
CA THR A 24 -10.44 -1.88 -5.10
C THR A 24 -9.56 -3.06 -5.43
N ILE A 25 -8.51 -2.80 -6.19
CA ILE A 25 -7.53 -3.84 -6.49
C ILE A 25 -6.94 -4.38 -5.19
N PHE A 26 -6.78 -3.54 -4.16
CA PHE A 26 -6.23 -4.01 -2.88
C PHE A 26 -7.21 -4.92 -2.16
N SER A 27 -8.51 -4.63 -2.20
CA SER A 27 -9.50 -5.52 -1.62
C SER A 27 -9.49 -6.88 -2.31
N ARG A 28 -9.28 -6.90 -3.61
CA ARG A 28 -9.21 -8.15 -4.36
C ARG A 28 -7.94 -8.92 -4.03
N ILE A 29 -6.84 -8.22 -3.81
CA ILE A 29 -5.60 -8.85 -3.37
C ILE A 29 -5.80 -9.48 -1.99
N ILE A 30 -6.42 -8.76 -1.08
CA ILE A 30 -6.70 -9.28 0.27
C ILE A 30 -7.57 -10.51 0.22
N ALA A 31 -8.55 -10.52 -0.69
CA ALA A 31 -9.46 -11.65 -0.85
C ALA A 31 -8.84 -12.84 -1.59
N GLY A 32 -7.62 -12.66 -2.12
CA GLY A 32 -6.96 -13.75 -2.84
C GLY A 32 -7.38 -13.86 -4.30
N GLU A 33 -8.17 -12.91 -4.79
CA GLU A 33 -8.63 -12.94 -6.19
C GLU A 33 -7.52 -12.51 -7.15
N ILE A 34 -6.63 -11.65 -6.70
CA ILE A 34 -5.49 -11.19 -7.47
C ILE A 34 -4.23 -11.60 -6.73
N PRO A 35 -3.25 -12.23 -7.40
CA PRO A 35 -2.02 -12.65 -6.73
C PRO A 35 -1.22 -11.44 -6.24
N SER A 36 -0.49 -11.64 -5.15
CA SER A 36 0.40 -10.63 -4.62
C SER A 36 1.61 -11.32 -3.99
N TYR A 37 2.65 -10.54 -3.74
CA TYR A 37 3.83 -11.05 -3.03
C TYR A 37 3.67 -10.62 -1.58
N LYS A 38 3.00 -11.45 -0.81
CA LYS A 38 2.64 -11.14 0.57
C LYS A 38 3.87 -11.09 1.46
N VAL A 39 3.92 -10.07 2.31
CA VAL A 39 4.98 -9.89 3.29
C VAL A 39 4.48 -10.19 4.70
N ALA A 40 3.27 -9.73 5.03
CA ALA A 40 2.72 -9.94 6.37
C ALA A 40 1.22 -9.77 6.32
N GLU A 41 0.55 -10.38 7.30
CA GLU A 41 -0.91 -10.28 7.37
C GLU A 41 -1.33 -10.58 8.80
N ASN A 42 -2.34 -9.87 9.27
CA ASN A 42 -3.04 -10.25 10.48
C ASN A 42 -4.54 -10.05 10.24
N GLU A 43 -5.32 -10.00 11.31
CA GLU A 43 -6.77 -9.91 11.18
C GLU A 43 -7.22 -8.64 10.47
N ASP A 44 -6.51 -7.54 10.68
CA ASP A 44 -6.96 -6.21 10.25
C ASP A 44 -6.12 -5.59 9.13
N TYR A 45 -4.91 -6.08 8.89
CA TYR A 45 -3.98 -5.44 7.95
C TYR A 45 -3.29 -6.46 7.05
N TYR A 46 -2.81 -5.97 5.92
CA TYR A 46 -2.15 -6.80 4.93
C TYR A 46 -0.98 -6.02 4.33
N ALA A 47 0.15 -6.67 4.15
CA ALA A 47 1.33 -6.04 3.55
C ALA A 47 1.84 -6.90 2.40
N PHE A 48 2.19 -6.25 1.31
CA PHE A 48 2.66 -6.93 0.10
C PHE A 48 3.58 -6.01 -0.68
N LEU A 49 4.41 -6.61 -1.52
CA LEU A 49 5.36 -5.83 -2.31
C LEU A 49 4.66 -5.05 -3.41
N ASP A 50 5.12 -3.81 -3.62
CA ASP A 50 4.66 -3.01 -4.75
C ASP A 50 5.29 -3.59 -6.02
N ILE A 51 4.48 -3.91 -7.02
CA ILE A 51 4.99 -4.49 -8.26
C ILE A 51 5.61 -3.45 -9.18
N ASN A 52 5.44 -2.17 -8.84
CA ASN A 52 6.13 -1.07 -9.54
C ASN A 52 6.99 -0.34 -8.52
N PRO A 53 8.03 -0.99 -7.95
CA PRO A 53 8.72 -0.47 -6.80
C PRO A 53 9.68 0.65 -7.15
N LEU A 54 9.79 1.63 -6.24
CA LEU A 54 10.81 2.66 -6.37
C LEU A 54 12.18 2.11 -6.01
N THR A 55 12.22 1.23 -5.01
CA THR A 55 13.45 0.57 -4.61
C THR A 55 13.10 -0.88 -4.29
N LYS A 56 14.14 -1.71 -4.23
CA LYS A 56 13.97 -3.13 -3.92
C LYS A 56 13.46 -3.26 -2.48
N GLY A 57 12.33 -3.92 -2.32
CA GLY A 57 11.72 -4.06 -1.00
C GLY A 57 10.60 -3.07 -0.71
N HIS A 58 10.28 -2.20 -1.64
CA HIS A 58 9.16 -1.25 -1.54
C HIS A 58 7.89 -2.04 -1.25
N THR A 59 7.28 -1.81 -0.09
CA THR A 59 6.15 -2.58 0.41
C THR A 59 4.95 -1.66 0.65
N LEU A 60 3.76 -2.19 0.44
CA LEU A 60 2.53 -1.47 0.73
C LEU A 60 1.86 -2.11 1.94
N VAL A 61 1.34 -1.27 2.82
CA VAL A 61 0.58 -1.69 3.99
C VAL A 61 -0.83 -1.15 3.84
N VAL A 62 -1.82 -2.03 3.89
CA VAL A 62 -3.22 -1.64 3.72
C VAL A 62 -4.07 -2.18 4.86
N PRO A 63 -5.11 -1.44 5.27
CA PRO A 63 -6.10 -2.01 6.18
C PRO A 63 -7.03 -2.91 5.35
N LYS A 64 -7.56 -3.95 5.97
CA LYS A 64 -8.52 -4.80 5.27
C LYS A 64 -9.85 -4.08 5.06
N LYS A 65 -10.12 -3.08 5.90
CA LYS A 65 -11.28 -2.21 5.76
C LYS A 65 -11.06 -1.28 4.57
N GLU A 66 -11.98 -1.25 3.63
CA GLU A 66 -11.82 -0.45 2.42
C GLU A 66 -12.27 0.98 2.67
N VAL A 67 -11.32 1.89 2.89
CA VAL A 67 -11.54 3.31 3.09
C VAL A 67 -10.56 4.04 2.21
N ASP A 68 -11.02 5.00 1.42
CA ASP A 68 -10.21 5.67 0.42
C ASP A 68 -9.14 6.58 1.04
N TYR A 69 -9.55 7.48 1.90
CA TYR A 69 -8.68 8.51 2.48
C TYR A 69 -8.20 8.06 3.86
N ILE A 70 -6.89 8.03 4.04
CA ILE A 70 -6.32 7.47 5.26
C ILE A 70 -6.83 8.16 6.52
N PHE A 71 -7.07 9.47 6.45
CA PHE A 71 -7.55 10.20 7.62
C PHE A 71 -9.05 10.04 7.86
N ASP A 72 -9.74 9.29 7.01
CA ASP A 72 -11.12 8.89 7.29
C ASP A 72 -11.18 7.57 8.06
N LEU A 73 -10.03 6.92 8.29
CA LEU A 73 -10.00 5.74 9.14
C LEU A 73 -10.28 6.15 10.58
N ASP A 74 -10.97 5.28 11.31
CA ASP A 74 -11.15 5.53 12.73
C ASP A 74 -9.80 5.46 13.45
N ASP A 75 -9.73 6.08 14.63
CA ASP A 75 -8.49 6.21 15.37
C ASP A 75 -7.82 4.87 15.61
N ARG A 76 -8.60 3.88 16.00
CA ARG A 76 -8.06 2.56 16.30
C ARG A 76 -7.44 1.91 15.07
N THR A 77 -8.12 1.99 13.94
CA THR A 77 -7.63 1.39 12.70
C THR A 77 -6.39 2.13 12.22
N LEU A 78 -6.39 3.46 12.30
CA LEU A 78 -5.24 4.24 11.88
C LEU A 78 -4.02 3.95 12.75
N ALA A 79 -4.21 3.94 14.07
CA ALA A 79 -3.11 3.67 14.99
C ALA A 79 -2.57 2.24 14.80
N GLY A 80 -3.47 1.27 14.66
CA GLY A 80 -3.07 -0.12 14.44
C GLY A 80 -2.34 -0.30 13.13
N MET A 81 -2.75 0.43 12.10
CA MET A 81 -2.10 0.38 10.80
C MET A 81 -0.64 0.84 10.90
N MET A 82 -0.40 1.92 11.64
CA MET A 82 0.95 2.41 11.83
C MET A 82 1.79 1.44 12.65
N LEU A 83 1.21 0.82 13.67
CA LEU A 83 1.94 -0.19 14.46
C LEU A 83 2.28 -1.41 13.61
N PHE A 84 1.35 -1.84 12.76
CA PHE A 84 1.62 -2.94 11.84
C PHE A 84 2.73 -2.56 10.86
N ALA A 85 2.68 -1.33 10.34
CA ALA A 85 3.71 -0.82 9.44
C ALA A 85 5.08 -0.81 10.12
N LYS A 86 5.12 -0.48 11.41
CA LYS A 86 6.37 -0.47 12.17
C LYS A 86 6.99 -1.86 12.20
N GLU A 87 6.17 -2.90 12.40
CA GLU A 87 6.66 -4.27 12.41
C GLU A 87 7.19 -4.68 11.04
N VAL A 88 6.48 -4.31 9.98
CA VAL A 88 6.92 -4.61 8.61
C VAL A 88 8.20 -3.86 8.29
N ALA A 89 8.28 -2.59 8.69
CA ALA A 89 9.47 -1.78 8.46
C ALA A 89 10.69 -2.38 9.16
N ALA A 90 10.51 -2.96 10.34
CA ALA A 90 11.61 -3.61 11.04
C ALA A 90 12.14 -4.81 10.25
N LYS A 91 11.25 -5.58 9.62
CA LYS A 91 11.66 -6.70 8.77
C LYS A 91 12.43 -6.19 7.55
N ILE A 92 11.93 -5.13 6.93
CA ILE A 92 12.60 -4.54 5.77
C ILE A 92 14.00 -4.09 6.16
N LYS A 93 14.12 -3.36 7.27
CA LYS A 93 15.40 -2.83 7.72
C LYS A 93 16.39 -3.94 8.03
N ARG A 94 15.91 -5.07 8.53
CA ARG A 94 16.76 -6.20 8.85
C ARG A 94 17.27 -6.92 7.61
N GLU A 95 16.41 -7.05 6.58
CA GLU A 95 16.73 -7.87 5.42
C GLU A 95 17.24 -7.09 4.21
N ILE A 96 16.95 -5.80 4.13
CA ILE A 96 17.32 -4.96 2.99
C ILE A 96 18.30 -3.90 3.48
N ALA A 97 19.48 -3.83 2.86
CA ALA A 97 20.46 -2.81 3.21
C ALA A 97 19.91 -1.44 2.81
N CYS A 98 19.69 -0.59 3.79
CA CYS A 98 19.17 0.77 3.53
C CYS A 98 19.50 1.67 4.72
N ALA A 99 19.53 2.97 4.46
CA ALA A 99 19.77 3.94 5.52
C ALA A 99 18.57 3.98 6.47
N ARG A 100 17.36 3.96 5.92
CA ARG A 100 16.13 3.87 6.70
C ARG A 100 14.97 3.52 5.80
N VAL A 101 13.82 3.25 6.40
CA VAL A 101 12.59 2.97 5.67
C VAL A 101 11.73 4.23 5.74
N ALA A 102 11.40 4.77 4.57
CA ALA A 102 10.54 5.96 4.49
C ALA A 102 9.07 5.54 4.54
N VAL A 103 8.25 6.41 5.11
CA VAL A 103 6.80 6.24 5.15
C VAL A 103 6.18 7.32 4.29
N VAL A 104 5.41 6.94 3.29
CA VAL A 104 4.76 7.88 2.39
C VAL A 104 3.31 7.47 2.21
N VAL A 105 2.41 8.45 2.23
CA VAL A 105 0.99 8.23 1.95
C VAL A 105 0.57 9.24 0.89
N LEU A 106 0.10 8.77 -0.25
CA LEU A 106 -0.38 9.64 -1.32
C LEU A 106 -1.86 9.42 -1.61
N GLY A 107 -2.24 8.20 -1.97
CA GLY A 107 -3.65 7.85 -2.14
C GLY A 107 -4.33 8.49 -3.34
N LEU A 108 -3.58 8.84 -4.39
CA LEU A 108 -4.15 9.52 -5.55
C LEU A 108 -4.67 8.57 -6.61
N GLU A 109 -4.17 7.35 -6.67
CA GLU A 109 -4.56 6.42 -7.73
C GLU A 109 -5.54 5.35 -7.28
N VAL A 110 -5.23 4.62 -6.21
CA VAL A 110 -6.09 3.56 -5.72
C VAL A 110 -6.92 4.07 -4.55
N PRO A 111 -8.26 4.01 -4.63
CA PRO A 111 -9.12 4.53 -3.55
C PRO A 111 -9.23 3.55 -2.37
N HIS A 112 -8.11 3.19 -1.82
CA HIS A 112 -7.98 2.30 -0.67
C HIS A 112 -6.72 2.75 0.06
N ALA A 113 -6.89 3.27 1.26
CA ALA A 113 -5.79 3.86 2.03
C ALA A 113 -4.62 2.91 2.12
N HIS A 114 -3.42 3.43 1.90
CA HIS A 114 -2.23 2.59 1.98
C HIS A 114 -1.01 3.42 2.32
N ILE A 115 -0.11 2.77 3.05
CA ILE A 115 1.17 3.33 3.43
C ILE A 115 2.23 2.69 2.56
N HIS A 116 3.08 3.52 1.93
CA HIS A 116 4.27 3.04 1.25
C HIS A 116 5.41 2.96 2.26
N LEU A 117 6.03 1.80 2.35
CA LEU A 117 7.26 1.61 3.12
C LEU A 117 8.37 1.41 2.10
N ILE A 118 9.29 2.36 2.04
CA ILE A 118 10.30 2.39 0.98
C ILE A 118 11.68 2.41 1.60
N PRO A 119 12.49 1.35 1.39
CA PRO A 119 13.89 1.39 1.84
C PRO A 119 14.63 2.45 1.02
N ILE A 120 15.32 3.37 1.69
CA ILE A 120 15.95 4.49 1.00
C ILE A 120 17.39 4.70 1.45
N GLN A 121 18.18 5.28 0.55
CA GLN A 121 19.52 5.77 0.84
C GLN A 121 19.58 7.30 0.77
N SER A 122 18.67 7.90 -0.01
CA SER A 122 18.61 9.35 -0.17
C SER A 122 17.18 9.76 -0.51
N GLU A 123 16.94 11.07 -0.49
CA GLU A 123 15.62 11.62 -0.79
C GLU A 123 15.15 11.29 -2.21
N ASN A 124 16.09 11.14 -3.13
CA ASN A 124 15.72 10.82 -4.51
C ASN A 124 15.02 9.47 -4.63
N ASP A 125 15.19 8.61 -3.66
CA ASP A 125 14.58 7.28 -3.69
C ASP A 125 13.06 7.32 -3.50
N VAL A 126 12.50 8.46 -3.07
CA VAL A 126 11.05 8.60 -2.93
C VAL A 126 10.43 9.49 -4.00
N ASP A 127 11.10 9.65 -5.12
CA ASP A 127 10.55 10.40 -6.26
C ASP A 127 9.65 9.47 -7.07
N PHE A 128 8.33 9.63 -6.92
CA PHE A 128 7.36 8.78 -7.60
C PHE A 128 7.26 9.04 -9.11
N HIS A 129 7.93 10.07 -9.60
CA HIS A 129 7.95 10.36 -11.04
C HIS A 129 9.09 9.65 -11.75
N ARG A 130 10.04 9.11 -11.01
CA ARG A 130 11.16 8.44 -11.62
C ARG A 130 10.74 7.05 -12.12
N GLU A 131 11.54 6.49 -13.00
CA GLU A 131 11.28 5.17 -13.54
C GLU A 131 11.31 4.12 -12.42
N LYS A 132 10.32 3.24 -12.43
CA LYS A 132 10.23 2.18 -11.42
C LYS A 132 11.16 1.03 -11.79
N LEU A 133 11.60 0.30 -10.77
CA LEU A 133 12.41 -0.88 -11.01
C LEU A 133 11.58 -1.97 -11.68
N LYS A 134 12.25 -2.76 -12.49
CA LYS A 134 11.63 -3.92 -13.15
C LYS A 134 12.28 -5.17 -12.60
N LEU A 135 11.58 -5.82 -11.70
CA LEU A 135 12.06 -7.04 -11.07
C LEU A 135 11.36 -8.23 -11.66
N THR A 136 12.04 -9.36 -11.72
CA THR A 136 11.43 -10.60 -12.19
C THR A 136 10.54 -11.18 -11.12
N PRO A 137 9.58 -12.04 -11.48
CA PRO A 137 8.76 -12.72 -10.46
C PRO A 137 9.61 -13.47 -9.44
N GLU A 138 10.75 -14.03 -9.87
CA GLU A 138 11.64 -14.73 -8.96
C GLU A 138 12.26 -13.79 -7.94
N GLU A 139 12.67 -12.60 -8.40
CA GLU A 139 13.22 -11.60 -7.49
C GLU A 139 12.18 -11.15 -6.48
N PHE A 140 10.94 -10.93 -6.92
CA PHE A 140 9.86 -10.57 -6.01
C PHE A 140 9.62 -11.66 -4.98
N ARG A 141 9.57 -12.93 -5.41
CA ARG A 141 9.33 -14.02 -4.49
C ARG A 141 10.45 -14.14 -3.45
N GLU A 142 11.69 -13.96 -3.89
CA GLU A 142 12.83 -14.03 -3.01
C GLU A 142 12.76 -12.95 -1.93
N ILE A 143 12.42 -11.73 -2.33
CA ILE A 143 12.28 -10.63 -1.39
C ILE A 143 11.14 -10.91 -0.41
N ALA A 144 9.98 -11.31 -0.94
CA ALA A 144 8.81 -11.59 -0.09
C ALA A 144 9.11 -12.70 0.90
N ASP A 145 9.82 -13.74 0.47
CA ASP A 145 10.19 -14.83 1.37
C ASP A 145 11.06 -14.34 2.51
N LYS A 146 12.03 -13.48 2.21
CA LYS A 146 12.89 -12.93 3.26
C LYS A 146 12.09 -12.07 4.23
N LEU A 147 11.21 -11.24 3.71
CA LEU A 147 10.48 -10.29 4.54
C LEU A 147 9.36 -10.95 5.34
N SER A 148 8.86 -12.09 4.90
CA SER A 148 7.75 -12.75 5.58
C SER A 148 8.16 -13.65 6.72
N LYS A 149 9.44 -13.74 7.02
CA LYS A 149 9.95 -14.59 8.12
C LYS A 149 9.93 -13.91 9.50
#